data_71545da89106f525cd0b9317a2f407f7
#
_entry.id   71545da89106f525cd0b9317a2f407f7
#
_cell.length_a   1.000
_cell.length_b   1.000
_cell.length_c   1.000
_cell.angle_alpha   90.00
_cell.angle_beta   90.00
_cell.angle_gamma   90.00
#
_symmetry.space_group_name_H-M   'P 1'
#
loop_
_entity.id
_entity.type
_entity.pdbx_description
1 polymer ?
#
loop_
_entity_poly.entity_id
_entity_poly.type
_entity_poly.pdbx_seq_one_letter_code
_entity_poly.pdbx_strand_id
1 'polypeptide(L)'
;MKSNFQQIEDFQLAAGAKRPSSPTIPSIETLHLRRQLIREEYEEVTAAFESLINPNGDAPDVTELAHELADLLYVVYGTFSACGVDADAVFAEVHRANMDKIGGPRRADGKLLKPPGWQPADVKGVLDQLKT
;
A
#
# COMPACT_ATOMS: atom_id res chain seq x y z
N MET A 1 -3.29 20.55 -0.15
CA MET A 1 -3.86 19.41 0.61
C MET A 1 -2.81 18.32 0.74
N LYS A 2 -2.64 17.78 1.94
CA LYS A 2 -1.70 16.66 2.17
C LYS A 2 -2.24 15.36 1.58
N SER A 3 -1.34 14.57 0.99
CA SER A 3 -1.66 13.22 0.55
C SER A 3 -1.92 12.31 1.76
N ASN A 4 -2.50 11.14 1.51
CA ASN A 4 -2.67 10.13 2.56
C ASN A 4 -1.34 9.79 3.22
N PHE A 5 -0.30 9.59 2.42
CA PHE A 5 1.03 9.28 2.95
C PHE A 5 1.56 10.42 3.84
N GLN A 6 1.39 11.67 3.43
CA GLN A 6 1.83 12.81 4.24
C GLN A 6 1.09 12.89 5.58
N GLN A 7 -0.20 12.54 5.60
CA GLN A 7 -0.97 12.46 6.85
C GLN A 7 -0.41 11.37 7.78
N ILE A 8 -0.03 10.22 7.21
CA ILE A 8 0.59 9.14 7.99
C ILE A 8 1.94 9.58 8.56
N GLU A 9 2.72 10.31 7.78
CA GLU A 9 3.99 10.85 8.27
C GLU A 9 3.77 11.81 9.45
N ASP A 10 2.75 12.64 9.39
CA ASP A 10 2.38 13.51 10.51
C ASP A 10 2.04 12.69 11.76
N PHE A 11 1.27 11.62 11.59
CA PHE A 11 0.93 10.73 12.70
C PHE A 11 2.16 10.06 13.29
N GLN A 12 3.02 9.51 12.45
CA GLN A 12 4.25 8.83 12.90
C GLN A 12 5.14 9.79 13.68
N LEU A 13 5.31 11.00 13.18
CA LEU A 13 6.11 12.03 13.85
C LEU A 13 5.50 12.39 15.21
N ALA A 14 4.18 12.61 15.26
CA ALA A 14 3.47 12.94 16.50
C ALA A 14 3.57 11.79 17.52
N ALA A 15 3.65 10.56 17.06
CA ALA A 15 3.80 9.37 17.93
C ALA A 15 5.26 9.13 18.35
N GLY A 16 6.19 10.00 17.95
CA GLY A 16 7.60 9.91 18.36
C GLY A 16 8.48 9.06 17.44
N ALA A 17 7.96 8.59 16.32
CA ALA A 17 8.76 7.85 15.36
C ALA A 17 9.68 8.78 14.58
N LYS A 18 10.89 8.31 14.28
CA LYS A 18 11.84 9.05 13.43
C LYS A 18 11.84 8.39 12.06
N ARG A 19 11.56 9.18 11.03
CA ARG A 19 11.67 8.74 9.66
C ARG A 19 13.11 8.88 9.18
N PRO A 20 13.69 7.85 8.52
CA PRO A 20 14.97 8.03 7.82
C PRO A 20 14.87 9.11 6.76
N SER A 21 15.94 9.85 6.52
CA SER A 21 15.96 10.94 5.53
C SER A 21 16.07 10.44 4.09
N SER A 22 16.40 9.17 3.90
CA SER A 22 16.52 8.54 2.57
C SER A 22 16.15 7.07 2.67
N PRO A 23 15.87 6.40 1.53
CA PRO A 23 15.53 4.98 1.54
C PRO A 23 16.56 4.15 2.31
N THR A 24 16.08 3.41 3.31
CA THR A 24 16.90 2.69 4.29
C THR A 24 16.20 1.40 4.69
N ILE A 25 16.98 0.33 4.86
CA ILE A 25 16.45 -0.90 5.44
C ILE A 25 16.34 -0.70 6.95
N PRO A 26 15.12 -0.78 7.52
CA PRO A 26 14.95 -0.63 8.97
C PRO A 26 15.61 -1.78 9.75
N SER A 27 15.68 -1.64 11.07
CA SER A 27 16.15 -2.71 11.94
C SER A 27 15.28 -3.97 11.79
N ILE A 28 15.85 -5.13 12.18
CA ILE A 28 15.12 -6.40 12.16
C ILE A 28 13.85 -6.31 13.00
N GLU A 29 13.93 -5.68 14.16
CA GLU A 29 12.77 -5.49 15.05
C GLU A 29 11.67 -4.69 14.33
N THR A 30 12.04 -3.60 13.66
CA THR A 30 11.08 -2.78 12.91
C THR A 30 10.49 -3.58 11.75
N LEU A 31 11.30 -4.33 11.02
CA LEU A 31 10.80 -5.16 9.92
C LEU A 31 9.78 -6.19 10.42
N HIS A 32 10.06 -6.86 11.54
CA HIS A 32 9.10 -7.79 12.13
C HIS A 32 7.80 -7.09 12.56
N LEU A 33 7.92 -5.94 13.20
CA LEU A 33 6.75 -5.17 13.63
C LEU A 33 5.90 -4.75 12.43
N ARG A 34 6.52 -4.17 11.41
CA ARG A 34 5.78 -3.69 10.24
C ARG A 34 5.09 -4.84 9.51
N ARG A 35 5.76 -5.98 9.38
CA ARG A 35 5.16 -7.18 8.78
C ARG A 35 3.97 -7.67 9.61
N GLN A 36 4.09 -7.68 10.93
CA GLN A 36 3.02 -8.11 11.82
C GLN A 36 1.80 -7.18 11.72
N LEU A 37 2.02 -5.87 11.68
CA LEU A 37 0.93 -4.89 11.54
C LEU A 37 0.17 -5.09 10.23
N ILE A 38 0.88 -5.30 9.13
CA ILE A 38 0.27 -5.56 7.82
C ILE A 38 -0.54 -6.86 7.87
N ARG A 39 0.00 -7.91 8.49
CA ARG A 39 -0.69 -9.19 8.61
C ARG A 39 -1.99 -9.05 9.38
N GLU A 40 -1.97 -8.35 10.52
CA GLU A 40 -3.16 -8.15 11.35
C GLU A 40 -4.26 -7.45 10.56
N GLU A 41 -3.94 -6.37 9.86
CA GLU A 41 -4.92 -5.64 9.08
C GLU A 41 -5.38 -6.42 7.84
N TYR A 42 -4.50 -7.20 7.23
CA TYR A 42 -4.86 -8.09 6.13
C TYR A 42 -5.89 -9.14 6.61
N GLU A 43 -5.70 -9.71 7.79
CA GLU A 43 -6.64 -10.70 8.36
C GLU A 43 -7.99 -10.06 8.63
N GLU A 44 -8.02 -8.82 9.14
CA GLU A 44 -9.26 -8.08 9.36
C GLU A 44 -10.00 -7.80 8.04
N VAL A 45 -9.26 -7.43 6.99
CA VAL A 45 -9.83 -7.24 5.64
C VAL A 45 -10.42 -8.55 5.13
N THR A 46 -9.70 -9.66 5.29
CA THR A 46 -10.16 -10.98 4.87
C THR A 46 -11.46 -11.38 5.59
N ALA A 47 -11.53 -11.12 6.91
CA ALA A 47 -12.74 -11.40 7.70
C ALA A 47 -13.92 -10.53 7.22
N ALA A 48 -13.66 -9.26 6.90
CA ALA A 48 -14.70 -8.37 6.37
C ALA A 48 -15.23 -8.86 5.02
N PHE A 49 -14.36 -9.35 4.13
CA PHE A 49 -14.77 -9.97 2.88
C PHE A 49 -15.65 -11.19 3.13
N GLU A 50 -15.23 -12.07 4.04
CA GLU A 50 -15.98 -13.29 4.36
C GLU A 50 -17.39 -12.96 4.85
N SER A 51 -17.53 -11.92 5.68
CA SER A 51 -18.84 -11.48 6.18
C SER A 51 -19.78 -11.01 5.06
N LEU A 52 -19.21 -10.45 3.98
CA LEU A 52 -19.99 -10.02 2.81
C LEU A 52 -20.32 -11.17 1.86
N ILE A 53 -19.41 -12.13 1.71
CA ILE A 53 -19.59 -13.28 0.85
C ILE A 53 -20.59 -14.28 1.46
N ASN A 54 -20.49 -14.48 2.79
CA ASN A 54 -21.37 -15.41 3.53
C ASN A 54 -22.06 -14.64 4.70
N PRO A 55 -23.05 -13.78 4.41
CA PRO A 55 -23.70 -13.00 5.46
C PRO A 55 -24.56 -13.88 6.38
N ASN A 56 -24.51 -13.59 7.68
CA ASN A 56 -25.24 -14.30 8.74
C ASN A 56 -26.59 -13.65 9.08
N GLY A 57 -27.41 -13.36 8.07
CA GLY A 57 -28.77 -12.87 8.29
C GLY A 57 -28.92 -11.36 8.46
N ASP A 58 -27.85 -10.61 8.72
CA ASP A 58 -27.89 -9.15 8.75
C ASP A 58 -27.81 -8.59 7.34
N ALA A 59 -28.42 -7.42 7.11
CA ALA A 59 -28.30 -6.74 5.83
C ALA A 59 -26.84 -6.30 5.65
N PRO A 60 -26.10 -6.85 4.67
CA PRO A 60 -24.69 -6.49 4.51
C PRO A 60 -24.56 -5.06 3.98
N ASP A 61 -23.56 -4.33 4.49
CA ASP A 61 -23.13 -3.05 3.93
C ASP A 61 -21.60 -2.99 3.89
N VAL A 62 -21.05 -1.98 3.23
CA VAL A 62 -19.61 -1.90 2.99
C VAL A 62 -18.83 -1.23 4.13
N THR A 63 -19.49 -0.85 5.22
CA THR A 63 -18.87 -0.04 6.29
C THR A 63 -17.63 -0.71 6.87
N GLU A 64 -17.76 -1.97 7.28
CA GLU A 64 -16.66 -2.71 7.89
C GLU A 64 -15.51 -2.92 6.90
N LEU A 65 -15.83 -3.35 5.68
CA LEU A 65 -14.80 -3.55 4.66
C LEU A 65 -14.06 -2.24 4.34
N ALA A 66 -14.79 -1.13 4.21
CA ALA A 66 -14.18 0.16 3.94
C ALA A 66 -13.24 0.58 5.07
N HIS A 67 -13.67 0.36 6.33
CA HIS A 67 -12.84 0.67 7.50
C HIS A 67 -11.56 -0.17 7.50
N GLU A 68 -11.69 -1.47 7.33
CA GLU A 68 -10.54 -2.38 7.39
C GLU A 68 -9.57 -2.14 6.22
N LEU A 69 -10.07 -1.80 5.04
CA LEU A 69 -9.21 -1.41 3.92
C LEU A 69 -8.43 -0.14 4.23
N ALA A 70 -9.06 0.85 4.88
CA ALA A 70 -8.36 2.08 5.28
C ALA A 70 -7.29 1.78 6.34
N ASP A 71 -7.58 0.90 7.31
CA ASP A 71 -6.60 0.49 8.32
C ASP A 71 -5.41 -0.22 7.68
N LEU A 72 -5.66 -1.07 6.68
CA LEU A 72 -4.57 -1.73 5.94
C LEU A 72 -3.71 -0.69 5.22
N LEU A 73 -4.32 0.27 4.52
CA LEU A 73 -3.57 1.36 3.89
C LEU A 73 -2.73 2.13 4.91
N TYR A 74 -3.28 2.35 6.10
CA TYR A 74 -2.61 3.08 7.16
C TYR A 74 -1.28 2.43 7.54
N VAL A 75 -1.30 1.13 7.80
CA VAL A 75 -0.07 0.40 8.17
C VAL A 75 0.88 0.21 7.00
N VAL A 76 0.36 0.10 5.78
CA VAL A 76 1.20 0.05 4.56
C VAL A 76 1.96 1.36 4.41
N TYR A 77 1.29 2.51 4.50
CA TYR A 77 1.94 3.81 4.43
C TYR A 77 2.95 4.00 5.57
N GLY A 78 2.61 3.54 6.78
CA GLY A 78 3.53 3.59 7.92
C GLY A 78 4.80 2.79 7.67
N THR A 79 4.70 1.70 6.92
CA THR A 79 5.86 0.89 6.53
C THR A 79 6.75 1.64 5.53
N PHE A 80 6.17 2.32 4.54
CA PHE A 80 6.93 3.21 3.65
C PHE A 80 7.71 4.25 4.46
N SER A 81 7.04 4.88 5.41
CA SER A 81 7.67 5.90 6.27
C SER A 81 8.85 5.31 7.06
N ALA A 82 8.65 4.11 7.64
CA ALA A 82 9.72 3.44 8.39
C ALA A 82 10.95 3.13 7.52
N CYS A 83 10.76 2.97 6.22
CA CYS A 83 11.84 2.72 5.26
C CYS A 83 12.42 4.02 4.68
N GLY A 84 11.92 5.18 5.09
CA GLY A 84 12.37 6.45 4.51
C GLY A 84 11.99 6.63 3.04
N VAL A 85 10.93 5.97 2.59
CA VAL A 85 10.51 5.97 1.20
C VAL A 85 9.26 6.83 1.04
N ASP A 86 9.29 7.74 0.06
CA ASP A 86 8.14 8.53 -0.33
C ASP A 86 7.15 7.63 -1.09
N ALA A 87 6.08 7.23 -0.41
CA ALA A 87 5.08 6.35 -1.00
C ALA A 87 4.39 6.99 -2.21
N ASP A 88 4.20 8.32 -2.19
CA ASP A 88 3.55 9.01 -3.30
C ASP A 88 4.37 8.89 -4.58
N ALA A 89 5.69 9.05 -4.47
CA ALA A 89 6.59 8.93 -5.63
C ALA A 89 6.61 7.49 -6.18
N VAL A 90 6.68 6.49 -5.31
CA VAL A 90 6.66 5.08 -5.73
C VAL A 90 5.31 4.74 -6.35
N PHE A 91 4.22 5.17 -5.72
CA PHE A 91 2.87 4.90 -6.23
C PHE A 91 2.65 5.52 -7.60
N ALA A 92 3.14 6.75 -7.82
CA ALA A 92 3.02 7.41 -9.12
C ALA A 92 3.67 6.57 -10.23
N GLU A 93 4.83 5.98 -9.97
CA GLU A 93 5.51 5.13 -10.95
C GLU A 93 4.78 3.81 -11.18
N VAL A 94 4.27 3.19 -10.11
CA VAL A 94 3.46 1.98 -10.24
C VAL A 94 2.19 2.29 -11.04
N HIS A 95 1.57 3.45 -10.78
CA HIS A 95 0.38 3.87 -11.51
C HIS A 95 0.69 4.07 -13.00
N ARG A 96 1.80 4.73 -13.33
CA ARG A 96 2.23 4.88 -14.74
C ARG A 96 2.32 3.51 -15.42
N ALA A 97 3.00 2.56 -14.79
CA ALA A 97 3.17 1.22 -15.36
C ALA A 97 1.82 0.52 -15.55
N ASN A 98 0.89 0.70 -14.62
CA ASN A 98 -0.45 0.11 -14.75
C ASN A 98 -1.26 0.78 -15.86
N MET A 99 -1.18 2.10 -15.99
CA MET A 99 -1.86 2.81 -17.07
C MET A 99 -1.36 2.35 -18.45
N ASP A 100 -0.09 1.99 -18.56
CA ASP A 100 0.50 1.49 -19.81
C ASP A 100 0.01 0.09 -20.19
N LYS A 101 -0.74 -0.58 -19.32
CA LYS A 101 -1.43 -1.84 -19.67
C LYS A 101 -2.77 -1.63 -20.36
N ILE A 102 -3.30 -0.41 -20.37
CA ILE A 102 -4.59 -0.12 -20.99
C ILE A 102 -4.50 -0.45 -22.47
N GLY A 103 -5.50 -1.22 -22.97
CA GLY A 103 -5.50 -1.72 -24.35
C GLY A 103 -4.81 -3.08 -24.51
N GLY A 104 -4.17 -3.60 -23.47
CA GLY A 104 -3.57 -4.93 -23.49
C GLY A 104 -4.59 -6.04 -23.31
N PRO A 105 -4.15 -7.31 -23.39
CA PRO A 105 -5.04 -8.46 -23.19
C PRO A 105 -5.58 -8.54 -21.77
N ARG A 106 -6.72 -9.24 -21.62
CA ARG A 106 -7.33 -9.46 -20.31
C ARG A 106 -7.34 -10.94 -19.97
N ARG A 107 -7.13 -11.26 -18.68
CA ARG A 107 -7.32 -12.59 -18.15
C ARG A 107 -8.83 -12.86 -18.04
N ALA A 108 -9.23 -14.14 -17.91
CA ALA A 108 -10.64 -14.54 -17.85
C ALA A 108 -11.44 -13.81 -16.76
N ASP A 109 -10.80 -13.47 -15.64
CA ASP A 109 -11.42 -12.72 -14.53
C ASP A 109 -11.43 -11.19 -14.75
N GLY A 110 -11.00 -10.72 -15.92
CA GLY A 110 -10.99 -9.31 -16.28
C GLY A 110 -9.69 -8.57 -15.97
N LYS A 111 -8.71 -9.24 -15.34
CA LYS A 111 -7.44 -8.59 -15.02
C LYS A 111 -6.68 -8.23 -16.28
N LEU A 112 -6.20 -6.99 -16.36
CA LEU A 112 -5.32 -6.55 -17.45
C LEU A 112 -3.98 -7.24 -17.35
N LEU A 113 -3.51 -7.77 -18.48
CA LEU A 113 -2.22 -8.41 -18.60
C LEU A 113 -1.23 -7.49 -19.32
N LYS A 114 0.06 -7.82 -19.22
CA LYS A 114 1.12 -7.03 -19.82
C LYS A 114 1.05 -7.10 -21.34
N PRO A 115 0.91 -5.95 -22.04
CA PRO A 115 0.99 -5.96 -23.51
C PRO A 115 2.42 -6.15 -23.98
N PRO A 116 2.63 -6.53 -25.25
CA PRO A 116 3.99 -6.62 -25.81
C PRO A 116 4.73 -5.30 -25.65
N GLY A 117 5.99 -5.37 -25.22
CA GLY A 117 6.84 -4.20 -25.03
C GLY A 117 6.56 -3.42 -23.77
N TRP A 118 5.66 -3.88 -22.90
CA TRP A 118 5.36 -3.19 -21.65
C TRP A 118 6.58 -3.16 -20.73
N GLN A 119 6.82 -1.99 -20.13
CA GLN A 119 7.93 -1.79 -19.20
C GLN A 119 7.39 -1.79 -17.75
N PRO A 120 7.97 -2.57 -16.83
CA PRO A 120 7.56 -2.57 -15.44
C PRO A 120 7.87 -1.24 -14.76
N ALA A 121 7.28 -1.01 -13.59
CA ALA A 121 7.59 0.15 -12.77
C ALA A 121 9.08 0.14 -12.41
N ASP A 122 9.74 1.27 -12.61
CA ASP A 122 11.15 1.46 -12.27
C ASP A 122 11.27 1.99 -10.83
N VAL A 123 10.93 1.15 -9.88
CA VAL A 123 10.96 1.53 -8.46
C VAL A 123 12.39 1.87 -8.02
N LYS A 124 13.38 1.11 -8.49
CA LYS A 124 14.78 1.41 -8.16
C LYS A 124 15.18 2.81 -8.60
N GLY A 125 14.78 3.21 -9.81
CA GLY A 125 15.06 4.56 -10.31
C GLY A 125 14.42 5.63 -9.43
N VAL A 126 13.18 5.42 -8.97
CA VAL A 126 12.52 6.34 -8.04
C VAL A 126 13.31 6.42 -6.73
N LEU A 127 13.70 5.28 -6.16
CA LEU A 127 14.46 5.26 -4.89
C LEU A 127 15.81 5.94 -5.03
N ASP A 128 16.49 5.78 -6.17
CA ASP A 128 17.78 6.43 -6.41
C ASP A 128 17.64 7.96 -6.46
N GLN A 129 16.52 8.48 -6.96
CA GLN A 129 16.22 9.93 -6.95
C GLN A 129 15.90 10.46 -5.55
N LEU A 130 15.45 9.61 -4.64
CA LEU A 130 15.15 9.99 -3.25
C LEU A 130 16.40 10.00 -2.37
N LYS A 131 17.51 9.49 -2.85
CA LYS A 131 18.81 9.56 -2.17
C LYS A 131 19.42 10.94 -2.40
N THR A 132 19.60 11.68 -1.34
CA THR A 132 20.22 13.00 -1.42
C THR A 132 21.46 13.07 -0.55
#